data_a71bc75dee9a2d3b202780973c2be8ca
#
_entry.id   a71bc75dee9a2d3b202780973c2be8ca
#
_cell.length_a   1.000
_cell.length_b   1.000
_cell.length_c   1.000
_cell.angle_alpha   90.00
_cell.angle_beta   90.00
_cell.angle_gamma   90.00
#
_symmetry.space_group_name_H-M   'P 1'
#
loop_
_entity.id
_entity.type
_entity.pdbx_description
1 polymer ?
#
loop_
_entity_poly.entity_id
_entity_poly.type
_entity_poly.pdbx_seq_one_letter_code
_entity_poly.pdbx_strand_id
1 'polypeptide(L)'
;MLKNNEIELVDTRTFEEYMDSHISESALATFYEKRWPDDIAEYIKNSRKKFVFLTSNENYSKKVRESLSTRGIDATIYLYSDFLKEGGFFEAHAKNLTPDQFMEERDKWKVIDVREPYEWSSGHIEDAILMPMNELFQNYKTLQRNAKYALVCEHGNRSMYSTMFLADRGYNVANIEGGMNELRSRGFRN
;
A
#
# COMPACT_ATOMS: atom_id res chain seq x y z
N MET A 1 -13.30 -15.14 9.53
CA MET A 1 -14.33 -14.07 9.52
C MET A 1 -14.23 -13.15 8.30
N LEU A 2 -13.04 -12.81 7.80
CA LEU A 2 -12.89 -11.96 6.59
C LEU A 2 -13.31 -12.63 5.27
N LYS A 3 -13.39 -13.95 5.23
CA LYS A 3 -13.71 -14.72 4.00
C LYS A 3 -15.12 -14.53 3.43
N ASN A 4 -16.04 -13.90 4.16
CA ASN A 4 -17.45 -13.79 3.74
C ASN A 4 -17.83 -12.41 3.19
N ASN A 5 -16.89 -11.50 2.98
CA ASN A 5 -17.15 -10.15 2.46
C ASN A 5 -18.12 -9.30 3.32
N GLU A 6 -18.33 -9.69 4.60
CA GLU A 6 -19.23 -9.02 5.53
C GLU A 6 -18.54 -7.97 6.40
N ILE A 7 -17.21 -8.05 6.52
CA ILE A 7 -16.38 -7.14 7.30
C ILE A 7 -15.37 -6.47 6.38
N GLU A 8 -15.17 -5.19 6.58
CA GLU A 8 -14.11 -4.42 5.95
C GLU A 8 -13.16 -3.89 7.02
N LEU A 9 -11.88 -4.21 6.87
CA LEU A 9 -10.83 -3.67 7.71
C LEU A 9 -10.37 -2.34 7.16
N VAL A 10 -10.36 -1.33 8.00
CA VAL A 10 -9.88 0.01 7.67
C VAL A 10 -8.68 0.33 8.54
N ASP A 11 -7.51 0.36 7.92
CA ASP A 11 -6.28 0.74 8.60
C ASP A 11 -6.16 2.26 8.62
N THR A 12 -6.17 2.85 9.80
CA THR A 12 -6.12 4.30 9.99
C THR A 12 -4.73 4.81 10.35
N ARG A 13 -3.76 3.92 10.40
CA ARG A 13 -2.36 4.26 10.68
C ARG A 13 -1.74 5.12 9.59
N THR A 14 -0.51 5.55 9.78
CA THR A 14 0.21 6.31 8.76
C THR A 14 0.49 5.44 7.52
N PHE A 15 0.77 6.10 6.41
CA PHE A 15 1.15 5.40 5.18
C PHE A 15 2.43 4.55 5.39
N GLU A 16 3.40 5.07 6.12
CA GLU A 16 4.65 4.37 6.41
C GLU A 16 4.41 3.11 7.24
N GLU A 17 3.60 3.20 8.31
CA GLU A 17 3.22 2.04 9.13
C GLU A 17 2.48 0.98 8.32
N TYR A 18 1.60 1.40 7.41
CA TYR A 18 0.85 0.50 6.53
C TYR A 18 1.77 -0.20 5.52
N MET A 19 2.71 0.53 4.93
CA MET A 19 3.67 -0.06 3.99
C MET A 19 4.59 -1.07 4.68
N ASP A 20 5.05 -0.75 5.88
CA ASP A 20 5.93 -1.65 6.64
C ASP A 20 5.22 -2.99 6.97
N SER A 21 3.96 -2.91 7.38
CA SER A 21 3.17 -4.09 7.72
C SER A 21 1.68 -3.75 7.76
N HIS A 22 0.85 -4.49 7.04
CA HIS A 22 -0.61 -4.37 7.09
C HIS A 22 -1.32 -5.72 6.95
N ILE A 23 -2.58 -5.78 7.38
CA ILE A 23 -3.41 -6.94 7.11
C ILE A 23 -3.81 -6.93 5.63
N SER A 24 -3.53 -8.03 4.93
CA SER A 24 -3.86 -8.15 3.51
C SER A 24 -5.35 -7.83 3.25
N GLU A 25 -5.58 -7.09 2.19
CA GLU A 25 -6.90 -6.61 1.77
C GLU A 25 -7.55 -5.60 2.74
N SER A 26 -6.83 -5.07 3.74
CA SER A 26 -7.31 -3.91 4.50
C SER A 26 -7.22 -2.63 3.66
N ALA A 27 -8.22 -1.77 3.82
CA ALA A 27 -8.20 -0.46 3.16
C ALA A 27 -7.38 0.53 4.00
N LEU A 28 -6.39 1.19 3.38
CA LEU A 28 -5.70 2.29 4.04
C LEU A 28 -6.58 3.55 4.00
N ALA A 29 -6.89 4.07 5.16
CA ALA A 29 -7.57 5.35 5.34
C ALA A 29 -6.95 6.12 6.50
N THR A 30 -5.72 6.60 6.28
CA THR A 30 -4.96 7.34 7.30
C THR A 30 -5.79 8.44 7.92
N PHE A 31 -5.85 8.44 9.25
CA PHE A 31 -6.66 9.40 9.99
C PHE A 31 -6.05 10.82 9.94
N TYR A 32 -6.78 11.73 9.32
CA TYR A 32 -6.51 13.18 9.35
C TYR A 32 -7.67 13.92 9.98
N GLU A 33 -7.42 14.67 11.04
CA GLU A 33 -8.47 15.27 11.90
C GLU A 33 -9.52 16.12 11.16
N LYS A 34 -9.21 16.69 10.00
CA LYS A 34 -10.08 17.68 9.34
C LYS A 34 -11.08 17.13 8.32
N ARG A 35 -10.75 16.12 7.53
CA ARG A 35 -11.62 15.64 6.43
C ARG A 35 -12.00 14.16 6.53
N TRP A 36 -11.12 13.38 7.10
CA TRP A 36 -11.27 11.93 7.21
C TRP A 36 -12.64 11.47 7.75
N PRO A 37 -13.23 12.11 8.80
CA PRO A 37 -14.47 11.60 9.37
C PRO A 37 -15.68 11.70 8.42
N ASP A 38 -15.71 12.69 7.55
CA ASP A 38 -16.84 12.90 6.63
C ASP A 38 -16.74 11.92 5.46
N ASP A 39 -15.56 11.77 4.88
CA ASP A 39 -15.30 10.85 3.78
C ASP A 39 -15.58 9.40 4.19
N ILE A 40 -15.12 8.99 5.37
CA ILE A 40 -15.37 7.64 5.92
C ILE A 40 -16.84 7.45 6.28
N ALA A 41 -17.50 8.45 6.87
CA ALA A 41 -18.91 8.36 7.23
C ALA A 41 -19.81 8.17 6.00
N GLU A 42 -19.49 8.85 4.90
CA GLU A 42 -20.21 8.68 3.64
C GLU A 42 -20.00 7.28 3.07
N TYR A 43 -18.77 6.79 3.08
CA TYR A 43 -18.43 5.45 2.62
C TYR A 43 -19.18 4.36 3.42
N ILE A 44 -19.18 4.46 4.75
CA ILE A 44 -19.86 3.51 5.64
C ILE A 44 -21.37 3.51 5.39
N LYS A 45 -22.00 4.68 5.29
CA LYS A 45 -23.45 4.81 5.05
C LYS A 45 -23.90 4.15 3.75
N ASN A 46 -23.05 4.13 2.76
CA ASN A 46 -23.32 3.54 1.44
C ASN A 46 -22.95 2.05 1.36
N SER A 47 -22.36 1.48 2.42
CA SER A 47 -21.95 0.08 2.48
C SER A 47 -22.91 -0.75 3.35
N ARG A 48 -23.05 -2.04 3.02
CA ARG A 48 -23.75 -3.02 3.86
C ARG A 48 -22.81 -3.81 4.77
N LYS A 49 -21.51 -3.52 4.73
CA LYS A 49 -20.49 -4.23 5.49
C LYS A 49 -20.38 -3.68 6.92
N LYS A 50 -19.86 -4.50 7.81
CA LYS A 50 -19.37 -4.07 9.12
C LYS A 50 -17.94 -3.56 8.97
N PHE A 51 -17.62 -2.47 9.64
CA PHE A 51 -16.28 -1.88 9.58
C PHE A 51 -15.54 -2.12 10.89
N VAL A 52 -14.28 -2.52 10.76
CA VAL A 52 -13.35 -2.66 11.88
C VAL A 52 -12.14 -1.75 11.57
N PHE A 53 -11.85 -0.86 12.50
CA PHE A 53 -10.77 0.11 12.36
C PHE A 53 -9.53 -0.34 13.12
N LEU A 54 -8.38 -0.24 12.47
CA LEU A 54 -7.08 -0.54 13.05
C LEU A 54 -6.33 0.76 13.32
N THR A 55 -5.71 0.88 14.48
CA THR A 55 -5.02 2.09 14.94
C THR A 55 -3.65 1.76 15.51
N SER A 56 -2.75 2.76 15.57
CA SER A 56 -1.38 2.59 16.08
C SER A 56 -1.32 2.43 17.60
N ASN A 57 -2.18 3.16 18.34
CA ASN A 57 -2.14 3.24 19.80
C ASN A 57 -3.48 3.71 20.40
N GLU A 58 -3.62 3.57 21.73
CA GLU A 58 -4.85 3.92 22.45
C GLU A 58 -5.29 5.38 22.30
N ASN A 59 -4.34 6.32 22.29
CA ASN A 59 -4.69 7.73 22.10
C ASN A 59 -5.29 7.96 20.70
N TYR A 60 -4.74 7.30 19.72
CA TYR A 60 -5.25 7.34 18.34
C TYR A 60 -6.63 6.67 18.22
N SER A 61 -6.81 5.51 18.88
CA SER A 61 -8.10 4.82 18.97
C SER A 61 -9.20 5.72 19.55
N LYS A 62 -8.87 6.47 20.60
CA LYS A 62 -9.80 7.42 21.21
C LYS A 62 -10.23 8.51 20.23
N LYS A 63 -9.27 9.14 19.54
CA LYS A 63 -9.55 10.19 18.54
C LYS A 63 -10.41 9.66 17.37
N VAL A 64 -10.11 8.48 16.86
CA VAL A 64 -10.90 7.83 15.79
C VAL A 64 -12.32 7.57 16.29
N ARG A 65 -12.49 7.01 17.49
CA ARG A 65 -13.80 6.75 18.09
C ARG A 65 -14.62 8.03 18.27
N GLU A 66 -14.06 9.06 18.87
CA GLU A 66 -14.70 10.35 19.06
C GLU A 66 -15.15 10.95 17.74
N SER A 67 -14.28 10.88 16.74
CA SER A 67 -14.55 11.40 15.40
C SER A 67 -15.69 10.69 14.67
N LEU A 68 -15.81 9.37 14.80
CA LEU A 68 -16.89 8.58 14.22
C LEU A 68 -18.20 8.74 15.00
N SER A 69 -18.13 8.79 16.33
CA SER A 69 -19.32 8.92 17.20
C SER A 69 -20.06 10.25 16.98
N THR A 70 -19.35 11.34 16.68
CA THR A 70 -19.99 12.64 16.34
C THR A 70 -20.84 12.56 15.07
N ARG A 71 -20.68 11.50 14.26
CA ARG A 71 -21.45 11.22 13.03
C ARG A 71 -22.44 10.08 13.19
N GLY A 72 -22.63 9.63 14.43
CA GLY A 72 -23.57 8.54 14.77
C GLY A 72 -23.07 7.16 14.32
N ILE A 73 -21.75 6.99 14.13
CA ILE A 73 -21.14 5.72 13.78
C ILE A 73 -20.58 5.07 15.03
N ASP A 74 -21.13 3.90 15.39
CA ASP A 74 -20.55 3.02 16.41
C ASP A 74 -19.48 2.15 15.78
N ALA A 75 -18.22 2.42 16.15
CA ALA A 75 -17.06 1.81 15.51
C ALA A 75 -16.42 0.74 16.39
N THR A 76 -16.20 -0.43 15.82
CA THR A 76 -15.30 -1.44 16.38
C THR A 76 -13.87 -1.05 16.05
N ILE A 77 -13.04 -0.82 17.06
CA ILE A 77 -11.66 -0.35 16.91
C ILE A 77 -10.72 -1.28 17.66
N TYR A 78 -9.64 -1.69 17.01
CA TYR A 78 -8.55 -2.47 17.61
C TYR A 78 -7.23 -1.73 17.46
N LEU A 79 -6.32 -1.98 18.39
CA LEU A 79 -4.91 -1.75 18.14
C LEU A 79 -4.43 -2.75 17.08
N TYR A 80 -3.67 -2.30 16.11
CA TYR A 80 -3.11 -3.17 15.06
C TYR A 80 -2.33 -4.35 15.67
N SER A 81 -1.49 -4.07 16.67
CA SER A 81 -0.69 -5.08 17.38
C SER A 81 -1.54 -6.13 18.10
N ASP A 82 -2.69 -5.75 18.61
CA ASP A 82 -3.57 -6.69 19.30
C ASP A 82 -4.42 -7.49 18.32
N PHE A 83 -4.85 -6.85 17.23
CA PHE A 83 -5.54 -7.54 16.15
C PHE A 83 -4.70 -8.65 15.52
N LEU A 84 -3.39 -8.40 15.33
CA LEU A 84 -2.45 -9.43 14.85
C LEU A 84 -2.37 -10.65 15.77
N LYS A 85 -2.45 -10.47 17.10
CA LYS A 85 -2.41 -11.56 18.08
C LYS A 85 -3.60 -12.50 17.99
N GLU A 86 -4.75 -12.03 17.50
CA GLU A 86 -5.93 -12.85 17.25
C GLU A 86 -5.65 -13.96 16.21
N GLY A 87 -4.67 -13.72 15.32
CA GLY A 87 -4.18 -14.68 14.33
C GLY A 87 -5.14 -14.93 13.17
N GLY A 88 -4.69 -15.73 12.23
CA GLY A 88 -5.51 -16.13 11.07
C GLY A 88 -5.56 -15.12 9.91
N PHE A 89 -4.78 -14.05 9.99
CA PHE A 89 -4.65 -13.04 8.96
C PHE A 89 -3.30 -13.18 8.22
N PHE A 90 -3.31 -12.82 6.94
CA PHE A 90 -2.06 -12.67 6.19
C PHE A 90 -1.57 -11.23 6.38
N GLU A 91 -0.39 -11.10 6.96
CA GLU A 91 0.29 -9.82 7.11
C GLU A 91 1.16 -9.57 5.88
N ALA A 92 0.83 -8.52 5.16
CA ALA A 92 1.57 -8.08 3.98
C ALA A 92 2.63 -7.05 4.37
N HIS A 93 3.77 -7.12 3.70
CA HIS A 93 4.90 -6.22 3.91
C HIS A 93 5.36 -5.65 2.58
N ALA A 94 5.57 -4.35 2.55
CA ALA A 94 6.17 -3.67 1.41
C ALA A 94 7.22 -2.67 1.90
N LYS A 95 8.23 -2.44 1.09
CA LYS A 95 9.22 -1.40 1.38
C LYS A 95 8.94 -0.17 0.54
N ASN A 96 9.30 0.99 1.08
CA ASN A 96 9.42 2.21 0.30
C ASN A 96 10.90 2.59 0.27
N LEU A 97 11.56 2.44 -0.87
CA LEU A 97 12.98 2.73 -1.04
C LEU A 97 13.15 4.16 -1.52
N THR A 98 13.94 4.94 -0.81
CA THR A 98 14.41 6.19 -1.38
C THR A 98 15.26 5.91 -2.63
N PRO A 99 15.40 6.86 -3.57
CA PRO A 99 16.28 6.69 -4.73
C PRO A 99 17.71 6.28 -4.37
N ASP A 100 18.26 6.86 -3.31
CA ASP A 100 19.62 6.56 -2.84
C ASP A 100 19.71 5.11 -2.34
N GLN A 101 18.76 4.65 -1.51
CA GLN A 101 18.67 3.26 -1.06
C GLN A 101 18.52 2.28 -2.23
N PHE A 102 17.69 2.64 -3.21
CA PHE A 102 17.53 1.81 -4.41
C PHE A 102 18.82 1.69 -5.18
N MET A 103 19.55 2.79 -5.39
CA MET A 103 20.84 2.78 -6.12
C MET A 103 21.91 1.97 -5.38
N GLU A 104 21.98 2.08 -4.05
CA GLU A 104 22.91 1.28 -3.23
C GLU A 104 22.57 -0.22 -3.26
N GLU A 105 21.31 -0.57 -3.39
CA GLU A 105 20.85 -1.95 -3.37
C GLU A 105 20.39 -2.48 -4.73
N ARG A 106 20.74 -1.81 -5.82
CA ARG A 106 20.23 -2.09 -7.18
C ARG A 106 20.28 -3.57 -7.55
N ASP A 107 21.38 -4.24 -7.27
CA ASP A 107 21.61 -5.63 -7.63
C ASP A 107 20.73 -6.63 -6.86
N LYS A 108 20.11 -6.20 -5.77
CA LYS A 108 19.21 -7.05 -4.97
C LYS A 108 17.80 -7.14 -5.56
N TRP A 109 17.47 -6.25 -6.52
CA TRP A 109 16.10 -6.04 -7.00
C TRP A 109 15.97 -6.29 -8.51
N LYS A 110 14.97 -7.06 -8.89
CA LYS A 110 14.45 -7.04 -10.25
C LYS A 110 13.50 -5.85 -10.37
N VAL A 111 13.72 -4.99 -11.33
CA VAL A 111 12.87 -3.81 -11.49
C VAL A 111 11.69 -4.12 -12.38
N ILE A 112 10.51 -3.67 -11.96
CA ILE A 112 9.29 -3.66 -12.79
C ILE A 112 8.91 -2.19 -13.02
N ASP A 113 8.93 -1.76 -14.26
CA ASP A 113 8.40 -0.45 -14.67
C ASP A 113 6.93 -0.59 -15.03
N VAL A 114 6.06 0.01 -14.21
CA VAL A 114 4.61 -0.06 -14.39
C VAL A 114 4.04 1.09 -15.22
N ARG A 115 4.93 1.83 -15.92
CA ARG A 115 4.55 2.91 -16.83
C ARG A 115 4.02 2.35 -18.16
N GLU A 116 3.45 3.25 -18.95
CA GLU A 116 3.01 2.92 -20.31
C GLU A 116 4.19 2.84 -21.29
N PRO A 117 4.06 2.10 -22.41
CA PRO A 117 5.15 1.94 -23.38
C PRO A 117 5.72 3.25 -23.93
N TYR A 118 4.92 4.30 -24.07
CA TYR A 118 5.39 5.59 -24.55
C TYR A 118 6.27 6.31 -23.53
N GLU A 119 6.01 6.13 -22.21
CA GLU A 119 6.85 6.66 -21.12
C GLU A 119 8.18 5.90 -21.06
N TRP A 120 8.12 4.58 -21.22
CA TRP A 120 9.27 3.70 -21.27
C TRP A 120 10.24 4.09 -22.40
N SER A 121 9.72 4.38 -23.58
CA SER A 121 10.54 4.78 -24.75
C SER A 121 11.29 6.09 -24.55
N SER A 122 10.87 6.91 -23.60
CA SER A 122 11.54 8.17 -23.23
C SER A 122 12.73 7.98 -22.27
N GLY A 123 13.01 6.72 -21.90
CA GLY A 123 14.08 6.31 -21.01
C GLY A 123 13.56 5.48 -19.84
N HIS A 124 14.31 4.45 -19.48
CA HIS A 124 13.94 3.47 -18.46
C HIS A 124 15.17 2.92 -17.73
N ILE A 125 14.97 2.22 -16.64
CA ILE A 125 16.04 1.55 -15.91
C ILE A 125 16.51 0.34 -16.73
N GLU A 126 17.82 0.23 -16.97
CA GLU A 126 18.40 -0.92 -17.65
C GLU A 126 17.98 -2.23 -16.96
N ASP A 127 17.70 -3.27 -17.73
CA ASP A 127 17.20 -4.57 -17.27
C ASP A 127 15.83 -4.55 -16.55
N ALA A 128 15.12 -3.43 -16.53
CA ALA A 128 13.77 -3.40 -16.00
C ALA A 128 12.80 -4.17 -16.91
N ILE A 129 11.81 -4.76 -16.28
CA ILE A 129 10.70 -5.44 -16.95
C ILE A 129 9.59 -4.40 -17.17
N LEU A 130 9.27 -4.09 -18.41
CA LEU A 130 8.09 -3.29 -18.70
C LEU A 130 6.84 -4.15 -18.47
N MET A 131 6.02 -3.74 -17.51
CA MET A 131 4.74 -4.37 -17.21
C MET A 131 3.77 -3.28 -16.71
N PRO A 132 3.07 -2.60 -17.62
CA PRO A 132 2.12 -1.55 -17.27
C PRO A 132 1.15 -1.98 -16.16
N MET A 133 0.75 -1.03 -15.30
CA MET A 133 0.01 -1.33 -14.07
C MET A 133 -1.20 -2.24 -14.32
N ASN A 134 -1.98 -2.00 -15.37
CA ASN A 134 -3.14 -2.82 -15.71
C ASN A 134 -2.75 -4.24 -16.14
N GLU A 135 -1.63 -4.37 -16.86
CA GLU A 135 -1.08 -5.66 -17.26
C GLU A 135 -0.56 -6.43 -16.05
N LEU A 136 0.14 -5.76 -15.14
CA LEU A 136 0.63 -6.35 -13.89
C LEU A 136 -0.52 -6.96 -13.08
N PHE A 137 -1.64 -6.26 -12.93
CA PHE A 137 -2.80 -6.76 -12.19
C PHE A 137 -3.41 -8.03 -12.79
N GLN A 138 -3.31 -8.20 -14.11
CA GLN A 138 -3.80 -9.40 -14.80
C GLN A 138 -2.78 -10.55 -14.79
N ASN A 139 -1.50 -10.22 -14.94
CA ASN A 139 -0.44 -11.19 -15.23
C ASN A 139 0.57 -11.40 -14.09
N TYR A 140 0.35 -10.85 -12.89
CA TYR A 140 1.28 -10.94 -11.76
C TYR A 140 1.72 -12.38 -11.41
N LYS A 141 0.90 -13.38 -11.73
CA LYS A 141 1.19 -14.80 -11.49
C LYS A 141 2.39 -15.31 -12.30
N THR A 142 2.79 -14.61 -13.34
CA THR A 142 3.99 -14.94 -14.15
C THR A 142 5.28 -14.54 -13.43
N LEU A 143 5.20 -13.70 -12.41
CA LEU A 143 6.33 -13.27 -11.61
C LEU A 143 6.85 -14.41 -10.72
N GLN A 144 8.18 -14.50 -10.58
CA GLN A 144 8.83 -15.49 -9.73
C GLN A 144 8.59 -15.18 -8.25
N ARG A 145 8.02 -16.12 -7.50
CA ARG A 145 7.65 -15.95 -6.08
C ARG A 145 8.83 -15.67 -5.14
N ASN A 146 9.98 -16.20 -5.44
CA ASN A 146 11.19 -16.08 -4.63
C ASN A 146 12.10 -14.89 -5.03
N ALA A 147 11.70 -14.11 -6.02
CA ALA A 147 12.43 -12.92 -6.42
C ALA A 147 12.00 -11.69 -5.59
N LYS A 148 12.90 -10.70 -5.51
CA LYS A 148 12.62 -9.39 -4.93
C LYS A 148 12.38 -8.41 -6.08
N TYR A 149 11.30 -7.65 -6.01
CA TYR A 149 10.94 -6.69 -7.05
C TYR A 149 10.89 -5.27 -6.52
N ALA A 150 11.57 -4.34 -7.20
CA ALA A 150 11.39 -2.91 -6.99
C ALA A 150 10.52 -2.36 -8.12
N LEU A 151 9.42 -1.70 -7.76
CA LEU A 151 8.47 -1.17 -8.71
C LEU A 151 8.70 0.32 -8.92
N VAL A 152 8.64 0.76 -10.17
CA VAL A 152 8.82 2.16 -10.55
C VAL A 152 7.71 2.63 -11.48
N CYS A 153 7.32 3.88 -11.31
CA CYS A 153 6.55 4.63 -12.31
C CYS A 153 7.14 6.04 -12.47
N GLU A 154 6.44 6.98 -13.06
CA GLU A 154 7.00 8.33 -13.25
C GLU A 154 7.18 9.10 -11.93
N HIS A 155 6.16 9.08 -11.03
CA HIS A 155 6.13 9.88 -9.80
C HIS A 155 5.93 9.06 -8.50
N GLY A 156 6.02 7.74 -8.56
CA GLY A 156 5.88 6.87 -7.39
C GLY A 156 4.45 6.39 -7.08
N ASN A 157 3.39 7.03 -7.58
CA ASN A 157 2.01 6.71 -7.21
C ASN A 157 1.52 5.37 -7.78
N ARG A 158 1.62 5.15 -9.10
CA ARG A 158 1.21 3.88 -9.74
C ARG A 158 2.02 2.71 -9.21
N SER A 159 3.33 2.89 -9.03
CA SER A 159 4.21 1.87 -8.49
C SER A 159 3.88 1.55 -7.03
N MET A 160 3.49 2.51 -6.22
CA MET A 160 3.04 2.30 -4.86
C MET A 160 1.80 1.38 -4.82
N TYR A 161 0.75 1.70 -5.58
CA TYR A 161 -0.44 0.84 -5.66
C TYR A 161 -0.11 -0.57 -6.16
N SER A 162 0.78 -0.67 -7.14
CA SER A 162 1.24 -1.95 -7.68
C SER A 162 2.05 -2.74 -6.66
N THR A 163 2.84 -2.07 -5.84
CA THR A 163 3.61 -2.67 -4.74
C THR A 163 2.68 -3.25 -3.68
N MET A 164 1.68 -2.48 -3.23
CA MET A 164 0.69 -2.95 -2.25
C MET A 164 -0.09 -4.16 -2.80
N PHE A 165 -0.53 -4.09 -4.06
CA PHE A 165 -1.22 -5.20 -4.72
C PHE A 165 -0.41 -6.49 -4.73
N LEU A 166 0.90 -6.42 -4.97
CA LEU A 166 1.79 -7.58 -4.94
C LEU A 166 2.13 -8.03 -3.52
N ALA A 167 2.30 -7.10 -2.58
CA ALA A 167 2.52 -7.40 -1.16
C ALA A 167 1.36 -8.20 -0.57
N ASP A 168 0.12 -7.78 -0.83
CA ASP A 168 -1.11 -8.50 -0.45
C ASP A 168 -1.15 -9.95 -0.96
N ARG A 169 -0.41 -10.22 -2.01
CA ARG A 169 -0.30 -11.55 -2.65
C ARG A 169 0.96 -12.31 -2.28
N GLY A 170 1.70 -11.81 -1.29
CA GLY A 170 2.89 -12.47 -0.71
C GLY A 170 4.14 -12.37 -1.56
N TYR A 171 4.26 -11.37 -2.43
CA TYR A 171 5.52 -11.08 -3.12
C TYR A 171 6.44 -10.21 -2.26
N ASN A 172 7.74 -10.40 -2.40
CA ASN A 172 8.74 -9.54 -1.77
C ASN A 172 8.95 -8.31 -2.66
N VAL A 173 8.42 -7.19 -2.24
CA VAL A 173 8.29 -6.00 -3.10
C VAL A 173 8.71 -4.72 -2.40
N ALA A 174 9.15 -3.76 -3.20
CA ALA A 174 9.41 -2.40 -2.77
C ALA A 174 8.90 -1.40 -3.81
N ASN A 175 8.43 -0.24 -3.36
CA ASN A 175 8.20 0.93 -4.18
C ASN A 175 9.47 1.78 -4.26
N ILE A 176 9.78 2.35 -5.42
CA ILE A 176 10.81 3.38 -5.56
C ILE A 176 10.13 4.75 -5.39
N GLU A 177 10.45 5.43 -4.28
CA GLU A 177 9.88 6.72 -3.92
C GLU A 177 10.18 7.78 -4.98
N GLY A 178 9.15 8.57 -5.34
CA GLY A 178 9.28 9.61 -6.37
C GLY A 178 9.46 9.10 -7.80
N GLY A 179 9.66 7.79 -7.98
CA GLY A 179 9.75 7.13 -9.27
C GLY A 179 10.90 7.60 -10.16
N MET A 180 10.73 7.50 -11.48
CA MET A 180 11.72 7.90 -12.47
C MET A 180 12.09 9.39 -12.39
N ASN A 181 11.12 10.22 -12.02
CA ASN A 181 11.34 11.66 -11.85
C ASN A 181 12.40 11.93 -10.77
N GLU A 182 12.26 11.31 -9.61
CA GLU A 182 13.20 11.51 -8.51
C GLU A 182 14.55 10.82 -8.79
N LEU A 183 14.57 9.64 -9.40
CA LEU A 183 15.80 8.98 -9.84
C LEU A 183 16.61 9.86 -10.78
N ARG A 184 15.97 10.47 -11.78
CA ARG A 184 16.67 11.39 -12.73
C ARG A 184 17.19 12.63 -12.02
N SER A 185 16.46 13.17 -11.05
CA SER A 185 16.93 14.34 -10.27
C SER A 185 18.20 14.05 -9.48
N ARG A 186 18.40 12.78 -9.08
CA ARG A 186 19.59 12.27 -8.38
C ARG A 186 20.72 11.83 -9.33
N GLY A 187 20.56 12.08 -10.62
CA GLY A 187 21.60 11.80 -11.64
C GLY A 187 21.56 10.36 -12.19
N PHE A 188 20.52 9.60 -11.90
CA PHE A 188 20.29 8.33 -12.59
C PHE A 188 20.17 8.59 -14.10
N ARG A 189 21.06 8.02 -14.88
CA ARG A 189 21.06 8.08 -16.35
C ARG A 189 20.64 6.73 -16.89
N ASN A 190 19.78 6.79 -17.89
CA ASN A 190 19.35 5.60 -18.64
C ASN A 190 20.50 5.05 -19.48
#